data_a9acb3ddf14e4efd81800bd7d93d45f4
#
_entry.id   a9acb3ddf14e4efd81800bd7d93d45f4
#
_cell.length_a   1.000
_cell.length_b   1.000
_cell.length_c   1.000
_cell.angle_alpha   90.00
_cell.angle_beta   90.00
_cell.angle_gamma   90.00
#
_symmetry.space_group_name_H-M   'P 1'
#
loop_
_entity.id
_entity.type
_entity.pdbx_description
1 polymer ?
#
loop_
_entity_poly.entity_id
_entity_poly.type
_entity_poly.pdbx_seq_one_letter_code
_entity_poly.pdbx_strand_id
1 'polypeptide(L)'
;MSTDPFDLNLRHLRALLAIREHGGITAAADAVSLSQPALTQGLAKLERQFGYTLFERRSGGMIATPMGEIVIDRAQAALEHLSAGAKGLSAVFLHPERLMTMTQLRAFLALAEAGSFASAAQGTGLSQTAVHRAVGDLEQMIGGKLVERRGRVVWLNPAGKRLARGTRLAVAEISAAIADLGLDSGSGSELIAFGALPLSRPYLVPAAMGRLTREEPRAAFKVLEGSWRELVEPLRDGVIDMIVGALRPYEIADLYQMPLGEDRLVIAAGSGHPLAQVAAPTMAQLAAYPWIVAPANSPLREQWQQLFADQPQPPTPIECGSVMIIGRLLTEGHFLTLLSPDQVALQIRSGLLTQIGPPLETSRRLVGITTRRSWRPTAIQRRFLDLVKDAATRRVEEASVVGLRGEGWV
;
A
#
# COMPACT_ATOMS: atom_id res chain seq x y z
N MET A 1 -8.88 -12.65 23.88
CA MET A 1 -9.36 -11.24 23.86
C MET A 1 -8.59 -10.55 22.74
N SER A 2 -9.25 -9.97 21.77
CA SER A 2 -8.57 -9.19 20.71
C SER A 2 -8.01 -7.91 21.32
N THR A 3 -6.73 -7.65 21.11
CA THR A 3 -6.07 -6.42 21.59
C THR A 3 -6.18 -5.37 20.49
N ASP A 4 -6.95 -4.29 20.74
CA ASP A 4 -6.98 -3.13 19.83
C ASP A 4 -5.67 -2.34 20.00
N PRO A 5 -4.92 -2.00 18.91
CA PRO A 5 -3.73 -1.15 18.99
C PRO A 5 -3.94 0.14 19.77
N PHE A 6 -5.14 0.71 19.73
CA PHE A 6 -5.49 1.94 20.44
C PHE A 6 -5.71 1.76 21.94
N ASP A 7 -5.82 0.55 22.46
CA ASP A 7 -5.92 0.26 23.90
C ASP A 7 -4.55 0.23 24.59
N LEU A 8 -3.47 0.24 23.82
CA LEU A 8 -2.12 0.26 24.34
C LEU A 8 -1.70 1.66 24.80
N ASN A 9 -0.81 1.71 25.77
CA ASN A 9 -0.31 2.98 26.31
C ASN A 9 1.08 3.29 25.74
N LEU A 10 1.24 4.40 25.02
CA LEU A 10 2.51 4.84 24.45
C LEU A 10 3.64 4.97 25.46
N ARG A 11 3.31 5.38 26.71
CA ARG A 11 4.32 5.47 27.79
C ARG A 11 4.84 4.09 28.17
N HIS A 12 3.97 3.07 28.21
CA HIS A 12 4.37 1.71 28.49
C HIS A 12 5.19 1.10 27.34
N LEU A 13 4.85 1.42 26.07
CA LEU A 13 5.68 1.01 24.93
C LEU A 13 7.07 1.62 25.00
N ARG A 14 7.22 2.91 25.37
CA ARG A 14 8.54 3.52 25.61
C ARG A 14 9.29 2.86 26.75
N ALA A 15 8.58 2.45 27.81
CA ALA A 15 9.20 1.75 28.92
C ALA A 15 9.83 0.40 28.50
N LEU A 16 9.25 -0.34 27.52
CA LEU A 16 9.87 -1.56 26.99
C LEU A 16 11.23 -1.27 26.36
N LEU A 17 11.35 -0.21 25.58
CA LEU A 17 12.62 0.20 24.96
C LEU A 17 13.66 0.55 26.04
N ALA A 18 13.25 1.31 27.05
CA ALA A 18 14.14 1.69 28.15
C ALA A 18 14.59 0.47 28.96
N ILE A 19 13.72 -0.52 29.22
CA ILE A 19 14.11 -1.75 29.93
C ILE A 19 15.14 -2.52 29.09
N ARG A 20 14.95 -2.65 27.77
CA ARG A 20 15.92 -3.31 26.87
C ARG A 20 17.28 -2.59 26.88
N GLU A 21 17.27 -1.25 26.82
CA GLU A 21 18.49 -0.44 26.75
C GLU A 21 19.29 -0.46 28.06
N HIS A 22 18.61 -0.35 29.20
CA HIS A 22 19.23 -0.22 30.50
C HIS A 22 19.36 -1.53 31.30
N GLY A 23 18.76 -2.61 30.83
CA GLY A 23 18.84 -3.95 31.45
C GLY A 23 18.14 -4.07 32.81
N GLY A 24 17.37 -3.05 33.26
CA GLY A 24 16.72 -3.09 34.55
C GLY A 24 15.59 -2.07 34.72
N ILE A 25 14.65 -2.41 35.62
CA ILE A 25 13.44 -1.59 35.83
C ILE A 25 13.76 -0.23 36.44
N THR A 26 14.70 -0.16 37.40
CA THR A 26 15.02 1.09 38.09
C THR A 26 15.64 2.11 37.14
N ALA A 27 16.70 1.74 36.42
CA ALA A 27 17.32 2.62 35.45
C ALA A 27 16.40 3.00 34.29
N ALA A 28 15.56 2.06 33.82
CA ALA A 28 14.56 2.34 32.81
C ALA A 28 13.48 3.34 33.31
N ALA A 29 13.05 3.24 34.56
CA ALA A 29 12.06 4.14 35.15
C ALA A 29 12.58 5.60 35.17
N ASP A 30 13.82 5.80 35.55
CA ASP A 30 14.47 7.12 35.54
C ASP A 30 14.56 7.68 34.10
N ALA A 31 14.94 6.85 33.12
CA ALA A 31 15.07 7.25 31.72
C ALA A 31 13.76 7.71 31.08
N VAL A 32 12.62 7.14 31.50
CA VAL A 32 11.28 7.52 30.95
C VAL A 32 10.47 8.41 31.89
N SER A 33 11.09 8.92 32.98
CA SER A 33 10.44 9.76 34.00
C SER A 33 9.17 9.13 34.58
N LEU A 34 9.25 7.84 34.94
CA LEU A 34 8.22 7.09 35.64
C LEU A 34 8.75 6.62 37.01
N SER A 35 7.85 6.40 37.96
CA SER A 35 8.23 5.68 39.18
C SER A 35 8.42 4.18 38.86
N GLN A 36 9.33 3.51 39.60
CA GLN A 36 9.55 2.08 39.44
C GLN A 36 8.26 1.24 39.57
N PRO A 37 7.36 1.50 40.54
CA PRO A 37 6.06 0.81 40.59
C PRO A 37 5.20 1.05 39.33
N ALA A 38 5.15 2.28 38.81
CA ALA A 38 4.36 2.60 37.63
C ALA A 38 4.91 1.87 36.39
N LEU A 39 6.24 1.77 36.23
CA LEU A 39 6.85 1.03 35.15
C LEU A 39 6.57 -0.48 35.27
N THR A 40 6.71 -1.05 36.47
CA THR A 40 6.40 -2.47 36.73
C THR A 40 4.92 -2.80 36.42
N GLN A 41 3.98 -1.95 36.84
CA GLN A 41 2.55 -2.11 36.51
C GLN A 41 2.30 -1.96 35.01
N GLY A 42 2.98 -1.01 34.36
CA GLY A 42 2.92 -0.79 32.93
C GLY A 42 3.38 -2.02 32.13
N LEU A 43 4.51 -2.62 32.50
CA LEU A 43 5.01 -3.87 31.91
C LEU A 43 4.01 -5.01 32.11
N ALA A 44 3.57 -5.24 33.34
CA ALA A 44 2.59 -6.29 33.63
C ALA A 44 1.26 -6.10 32.90
N LYS A 45 0.85 -4.84 32.63
CA LYS A 45 -0.33 -4.55 31.82
C LYS A 45 -0.10 -4.93 30.36
N LEU A 46 1.05 -4.58 29.77
CA LEU A 46 1.39 -4.95 28.39
C LEU A 46 1.48 -6.46 28.23
N GLU A 47 2.16 -7.16 29.13
CA GLU A 47 2.26 -8.62 29.12
C GLU A 47 0.88 -9.30 29.17
N ARG A 48 -0.06 -8.79 29.96
CA ARG A 48 -1.44 -9.27 29.96
C ARG A 48 -2.18 -8.97 28.65
N GLN A 49 -1.94 -7.78 28.05
CA GLN A 49 -2.55 -7.39 26.77
C GLN A 49 -2.01 -8.23 25.61
N PHE A 50 -0.70 -8.49 25.59
CA PHE A 50 -0.06 -9.37 24.59
C PHE A 50 -0.12 -10.85 24.93
N GLY A 51 -0.60 -11.24 26.12
CA GLY A 51 -0.68 -12.65 26.52
C GLY A 51 0.66 -13.37 26.65
N TYR A 52 1.76 -12.67 26.64
CA TYR A 52 3.12 -13.21 26.68
C TYR A 52 3.96 -12.48 27.73
N THR A 53 4.91 -13.21 28.37
CA THR A 53 6.00 -12.61 29.14
C THR A 53 6.96 -11.96 28.14
N LEU A 54 7.19 -10.65 28.29
CA LEU A 54 8.06 -9.88 27.40
C LEU A 54 9.49 -9.81 27.90
N PHE A 55 9.70 -9.90 29.21
CA PHE A 55 11.02 -9.91 29.83
C PHE A 55 11.17 -10.99 30.89
N GLU A 56 12.32 -11.62 30.92
CA GLU A 56 12.76 -12.56 31.98
C GLU A 56 13.78 -11.88 32.89
N ARG A 57 13.69 -12.13 34.19
CA ARG A 57 14.69 -11.72 35.15
C ARG A 57 15.81 -12.77 35.20
N ARG A 58 17.04 -12.36 34.91
CA ARG A 58 18.24 -13.19 35.02
C ARG A 58 19.27 -12.56 35.93
N SER A 59 20.37 -13.27 36.28
CA SER A 59 21.44 -12.75 37.13
C SER A 59 22.07 -11.45 36.62
N GLY A 60 22.00 -11.20 35.31
CA GLY A 60 22.50 -9.96 34.67
C GLY A 60 21.45 -8.87 34.46
N GLY A 61 20.24 -9.03 34.96
CA GLY A 61 19.15 -8.03 34.78
C GLY A 61 17.90 -8.55 34.06
N MET A 62 17.20 -7.65 33.40
CA MET A 62 16.00 -7.95 32.59
C MET A 62 16.42 -8.21 31.15
N ILE A 63 16.10 -9.39 30.63
CA ILE A 63 16.41 -9.78 29.24
C ILE A 63 15.08 -10.02 28.52
N ALA A 64 14.94 -9.43 27.32
CA ALA A 64 13.74 -9.63 26.51
C ALA A 64 13.62 -11.09 26.06
N THR A 65 12.39 -11.61 26.10
CA THR A 65 12.06 -12.92 25.50
C THR A 65 11.98 -12.80 23.97
N PRO A 66 11.97 -13.89 23.19
CA PRO A 66 11.75 -13.82 21.75
C PRO A 66 10.47 -13.07 21.37
N MET A 67 9.37 -13.26 22.12
CA MET A 67 8.13 -12.51 21.93
C MET A 67 8.28 -11.05 22.34
N GLY A 68 9.06 -10.78 23.40
CA GLY A 68 9.42 -9.43 23.82
C GLY A 68 10.19 -8.66 22.74
N GLU A 69 11.17 -9.28 22.09
CA GLU A 69 11.93 -8.64 21.01
C GLU A 69 11.03 -8.22 19.83
N ILE A 70 10.08 -9.08 19.43
CA ILE A 70 9.10 -8.74 18.39
C ILE A 70 8.30 -7.48 18.77
N VAL A 71 7.77 -7.44 19.99
CA VAL A 71 6.99 -6.29 20.48
C VAL A 71 7.86 -5.03 20.58
N ILE A 72 9.07 -5.16 21.12
CA ILE A 72 9.98 -4.03 21.31
C ILE A 72 10.39 -3.43 19.97
N ASP A 73 10.76 -4.25 18.99
CA ASP A 73 11.17 -3.77 17.66
C ASP A 73 10.03 -3.08 16.91
N ARG A 74 8.81 -3.60 17.04
CA ARG A 74 7.62 -2.96 16.47
C ARG A 74 7.26 -1.67 17.23
N ALA A 75 7.36 -1.67 18.55
CA ALA A 75 7.13 -0.48 19.38
C ALA A 75 8.14 0.63 19.07
N GLN A 76 9.41 0.28 18.86
CA GLN A 76 10.45 1.24 18.45
C GLN A 76 10.06 1.91 17.13
N ALA A 77 9.75 1.14 16.09
CA ALA A 77 9.35 1.71 14.81
C ALA A 77 8.06 2.55 14.91
N ALA A 78 7.09 2.10 15.70
CA ALA A 78 5.87 2.88 15.95
C ALA A 78 6.18 4.26 16.56
N LEU A 79 7.04 4.30 17.55
CA LEU A 79 7.46 5.55 18.22
C LEU A 79 8.30 6.43 17.29
N GLU A 80 9.15 5.86 16.45
CA GLU A 80 9.92 6.58 15.43
C GLU A 80 8.98 7.22 14.39
N HIS A 81 7.99 6.49 13.89
CA HIS A 81 6.99 7.03 12.97
C HIS A 81 6.18 8.17 13.59
N LEU A 82 5.77 8.02 14.85
CA LEU A 82 5.04 9.08 15.56
C LEU A 82 5.92 10.31 15.78
N SER A 83 7.19 10.12 16.16
CA SER A 83 8.16 11.19 16.34
C SER A 83 8.42 11.92 15.01
N ALA A 84 8.62 11.20 13.92
CA ALA A 84 8.78 11.79 12.58
C ALA A 84 7.56 12.60 12.15
N GLY A 85 6.34 12.09 12.42
CA GLY A 85 5.08 12.79 12.13
C GLY A 85 4.88 14.06 12.96
N ALA A 86 5.39 14.08 14.18
CA ALA A 86 5.28 15.20 15.12
C ALA A 86 6.46 16.19 15.05
N LYS A 87 7.54 15.85 14.35
CA LYS A 87 8.77 16.65 14.27
C LYS A 87 8.49 18.06 13.76
N GLY A 88 8.91 19.05 14.56
CA GLY A 88 8.78 20.48 14.22
C GLY A 88 7.35 20.99 14.22
N LEU A 89 6.38 20.26 14.80
CA LEU A 89 5.00 20.73 14.93
C LEU A 89 4.81 21.66 16.12
N SER A 90 5.60 21.51 17.19
CA SER A 90 5.50 22.36 18.38
C SER A 90 6.69 23.31 18.50
N ALA A 91 6.42 24.57 18.80
CA ALA A 91 7.43 25.55 19.17
C ALA A 91 7.85 25.44 20.65
N VAL A 92 7.03 24.79 21.49
CA VAL A 92 7.20 24.68 22.94
C VAL A 92 7.87 23.38 23.35
N PHE A 93 7.45 22.27 22.72
CA PHE A 93 7.94 20.94 23.05
C PHE A 93 8.80 20.35 21.93
N LEU A 94 10.04 19.99 22.26
CA LEU A 94 10.93 19.30 21.32
C LEU A 94 10.38 17.92 20.90
N HIS A 95 9.70 17.25 21.83
CA HIS A 95 9.11 15.92 21.67
C HIS A 95 7.63 15.89 22.04
N PRO A 96 6.76 16.58 21.29
CA PRO A 96 5.33 16.66 21.61
C PRO A 96 4.66 15.27 21.58
N GLU A 97 5.15 14.33 20.77
CA GLU A 97 4.66 12.96 20.69
C GLU A 97 4.74 12.19 22.02
N ARG A 98 5.59 12.61 22.94
CA ARG A 98 5.70 11.99 24.27
C ARG A 98 4.51 12.29 25.17
N LEU A 99 3.77 13.35 24.88
CA LEU A 99 2.60 13.80 25.64
C LEU A 99 1.29 13.26 25.04
N MET A 100 1.31 12.78 23.79
CA MET A 100 0.13 12.27 23.08
C MET A 100 -0.34 10.94 23.68
N THR A 101 -1.64 10.68 23.59
CA THR A 101 -2.27 9.43 23.98
C THR A 101 -2.88 8.71 22.78
N MET A 102 -2.98 7.38 22.86
CA MET A 102 -3.62 6.59 21.78
C MET A 102 -5.08 6.98 21.57
N THR A 103 -5.80 7.37 22.61
CA THR A 103 -7.19 7.87 22.48
C THR A 103 -7.26 9.15 21.65
N GLN A 104 -6.35 10.11 21.89
CA GLN A 104 -6.27 11.34 21.10
C GLN A 104 -5.92 11.04 19.64
N LEU A 105 -4.95 10.16 19.42
CA LEU A 105 -4.52 9.76 18.07
C LEU A 105 -5.62 9.01 17.31
N ARG A 106 -6.39 8.13 18.00
CA ARG A 106 -7.57 7.45 17.44
C ARG A 106 -8.63 8.45 16.97
N ALA A 107 -8.99 9.40 17.84
CA ALA A 107 -9.99 10.42 17.51
C ALA A 107 -9.52 11.30 16.33
N PHE A 108 -8.25 11.68 16.30
CA PHE A 108 -7.67 12.48 15.23
C PHE A 108 -7.63 11.73 13.90
N LEU A 109 -7.20 10.45 13.88
CA LEU A 109 -7.24 9.64 12.66
C LEU A 109 -8.66 9.43 12.14
N ALA A 110 -9.60 9.12 13.02
CA ALA A 110 -10.98 8.96 12.62
C ALA A 110 -11.56 10.25 12.00
N LEU A 111 -11.20 11.42 12.54
CA LEU A 111 -11.58 12.71 11.94
C LEU A 111 -10.93 12.91 10.56
N ALA A 112 -9.66 12.54 10.45
CA ALA A 112 -8.91 12.63 9.20
C ALA A 112 -9.52 11.78 8.07
N GLU A 113 -10.05 10.61 8.41
CA GLU A 113 -10.66 9.68 7.47
C GLU A 113 -12.12 10.01 7.15
N ALA A 114 -12.88 10.40 8.16
CA ALA A 114 -14.32 10.66 8.03
C ALA A 114 -14.65 12.06 7.48
N GLY A 115 -13.71 13.02 7.53
CA GLY A 115 -13.90 14.40 7.07
C GLY A 115 -14.94 15.21 7.85
N SER A 116 -15.53 14.65 8.92
CA SER A 116 -16.47 15.34 9.81
C SER A 116 -16.42 14.78 11.23
N PHE A 117 -16.65 15.64 12.22
CA PHE A 117 -16.69 15.23 13.64
C PHE A 117 -17.82 14.25 13.95
N ALA A 118 -18.96 14.39 13.30
CA ALA A 118 -20.10 13.50 13.49
C ALA A 118 -19.81 12.08 13.00
N SER A 119 -19.26 11.95 11.78
CA SER A 119 -18.88 10.66 11.20
C SER A 119 -17.71 10.01 11.95
N ALA A 120 -16.73 10.80 12.41
CA ALA A 120 -15.63 10.31 13.24
C ALA A 120 -16.13 9.75 14.58
N ALA A 121 -17.10 10.39 15.20
CA ALA A 121 -17.73 9.92 16.43
C ALA A 121 -18.43 8.57 16.24
N GLN A 122 -19.18 8.40 15.14
CA GLN A 122 -19.83 7.14 14.80
C GLN A 122 -18.81 6.00 14.57
N GLY A 123 -17.73 6.27 13.83
CA GLY A 123 -16.70 5.28 13.52
C GLY A 123 -15.85 4.84 14.71
N THR A 124 -15.73 5.66 15.75
CA THR A 124 -14.91 5.36 16.95
C THR A 124 -15.70 4.91 18.18
N GLY A 125 -17.03 5.04 18.15
CA GLY A 125 -17.87 4.86 19.34
C GLY A 125 -17.70 5.97 20.40
N LEU A 126 -16.98 7.04 20.09
CA LEU A 126 -16.81 8.22 20.96
C LEU A 126 -17.95 9.21 20.74
N SER A 127 -18.24 10.05 21.76
CA SER A 127 -19.13 11.19 21.54
C SER A 127 -18.45 12.23 20.64
N GLN A 128 -19.24 12.98 19.87
CA GLN A 128 -18.72 14.08 19.06
C GLN A 128 -17.91 15.10 19.89
N THR A 129 -18.37 15.38 21.12
CA THR A 129 -17.67 16.24 22.07
C THR A 129 -16.30 15.67 22.47
N ALA A 130 -16.21 14.34 22.67
CA ALA A 130 -14.94 13.68 22.98
C ALA A 130 -13.94 13.77 21.82
N VAL A 131 -14.41 13.59 20.57
CA VAL A 131 -13.56 13.77 19.38
C VAL A 131 -13.08 15.22 19.27
N HIS A 132 -13.97 16.20 19.48
CA HIS A 132 -13.61 17.62 19.49
C HIS A 132 -12.54 17.93 20.54
N ARG A 133 -12.74 17.45 21.77
CA ARG A 133 -11.78 17.65 22.87
C ARG A 133 -10.45 17.02 22.56
N ALA A 134 -10.41 15.76 22.11
CA ALA A 134 -9.17 15.05 21.80
C ALA A 134 -8.33 15.76 20.72
N VAL A 135 -8.98 16.26 19.67
CA VAL A 135 -8.30 17.03 18.61
C VAL A 135 -7.85 18.39 19.14
N GLY A 136 -8.68 19.08 19.93
CA GLY A 136 -8.33 20.36 20.56
C GLY A 136 -7.12 20.24 21.49
N ASP A 137 -7.07 19.18 22.32
CA ASP A 137 -5.94 18.89 23.20
C ASP A 137 -4.64 18.67 22.40
N LEU A 138 -4.69 17.94 21.24
CA LEU A 138 -3.55 17.77 20.33
C LEU A 138 -3.12 19.12 19.75
N GLU A 139 -4.03 19.94 19.26
CA GLU A 139 -3.73 21.28 18.71
C GLU A 139 -3.11 22.20 19.77
N GLN A 140 -3.62 22.16 20.99
CA GLN A 140 -3.07 22.93 22.11
C GLN A 140 -1.65 22.48 22.47
N MET A 141 -1.41 21.16 22.53
CA MET A 141 -0.10 20.58 22.81
C MET A 141 0.93 20.95 21.74
N ILE A 142 0.52 20.97 20.49
CA ILE A 142 1.37 21.33 19.35
C ILE A 142 1.55 22.87 19.27
N GLY A 143 0.62 23.64 19.81
CA GLY A 143 0.58 25.09 19.69
C GLY A 143 0.17 25.58 18.30
N GLY A 144 -0.57 24.75 17.54
CA GLY A 144 -0.99 25.04 16.17
C GLY A 144 -2.18 24.22 15.72
N LYS A 145 -2.81 24.66 14.62
CA LYS A 145 -3.93 23.93 14.03
C LYS A 145 -3.45 22.72 13.22
N LEU A 146 -4.22 21.63 13.32
CA LEU A 146 -4.06 20.40 12.52
C LEU A 146 -5.14 20.29 11.45
N VAL A 147 -6.29 20.93 11.71
CA VAL A 147 -7.46 20.86 10.85
C VAL A 147 -7.95 22.24 10.43
N GLU A 148 -8.49 22.32 9.23
CA GLU A 148 -9.20 23.47 8.68
C GLU A 148 -10.67 23.09 8.47
N ARG A 149 -11.60 24.07 8.65
CA ARG A 149 -13.03 23.85 8.50
C ARG A 149 -13.58 24.70 7.36
N ARG A 150 -14.40 24.06 6.52
CA ARG A 150 -15.24 24.76 5.55
C ARG A 150 -16.68 24.24 5.70
N GLY A 151 -17.50 24.97 6.43
CA GLY A 151 -18.82 24.51 6.82
C GLY A 151 -18.78 23.28 7.73
N ARG A 152 -19.37 22.17 7.29
CA ARG A 152 -19.38 20.90 8.04
C ARG A 152 -18.20 19.97 7.69
N VAL A 153 -17.44 20.29 6.64
CA VAL A 153 -16.31 19.47 6.19
C VAL A 153 -15.03 19.92 6.86
N VAL A 154 -14.25 18.95 7.29
CA VAL A 154 -12.95 19.12 7.96
C VAL A 154 -11.85 18.57 7.05
N TRP A 155 -10.79 19.36 6.85
CA TRP A 155 -9.62 19.02 6.05
C TRP A 155 -8.37 19.08 6.92
N LEU A 156 -7.43 18.17 6.68
CA LEU A 156 -6.12 18.27 7.30
C LEU A 156 -5.27 19.33 6.61
N ASN A 157 -4.69 20.24 7.40
CA ASN A 157 -3.63 21.10 6.91
C ASN A 157 -2.31 20.30 6.75
N PRO A 158 -1.21 20.88 6.23
CA PRO A 158 0.05 20.17 6.07
C PRO A 158 0.61 19.55 7.35
N ALA A 159 0.46 20.22 8.51
CA ALA A 159 0.85 19.71 9.82
C ALA A 159 -0.01 18.49 10.21
N GLY A 160 -1.33 18.59 10.03
CA GLY A 160 -2.27 17.50 10.27
C GLY A 160 -1.99 16.29 9.38
N LYS A 161 -1.67 16.50 8.10
CA LYS A 161 -1.29 15.41 7.18
C LYS A 161 -0.05 14.67 7.66
N ARG A 162 1.00 15.39 8.10
CA ARG A 162 2.22 14.76 8.62
C ARG A 162 1.94 13.95 9.91
N LEU A 163 1.18 14.53 10.85
CA LEU A 163 0.83 13.81 12.08
C LEU A 163 -0.05 12.59 11.78
N ALA A 164 -1.04 12.71 10.90
CA ALA A 164 -1.89 11.59 10.50
C ALA A 164 -1.07 10.46 9.86
N ARG A 165 -0.12 10.78 8.97
CA ARG A 165 0.83 9.81 8.41
C ARG A 165 1.62 9.10 9.50
N GLY A 166 2.29 9.86 10.39
CA GLY A 166 3.08 9.28 11.48
C GLY A 166 2.24 8.41 12.41
N THR A 167 1.03 8.84 12.73
CA THR A 167 0.10 8.09 13.58
C THR A 167 -0.36 6.80 12.89
N ARG A 168 -0.72 6.85 11.61
CA ARG A 168 -1.18 5.68 10.85
C ARG A 168 -0.09 4.62 10.75
N LEU A 169 1.14 5.04 10.44
CA LEU A 169 2.30 4.15 10.39
C LEU A 169 2.62 3.55 11.77
N ALA A 170 2.53 4.34 12.83
CA ALA A 170 2.72 3.84 14.20
C ALA A 170 1.67 2.80 14.59
N VAL A 171 0.40 3.05 14.28
CA VAL A 171 -0.68 2.09 14.52
C VAL A 171 -0.48 0.81 13.68
N ALA A 172 -0.03 0.92 12.44
CA ALA A 172 0.27 -0.23 11.59
C ALA A 172 1.38 -1.12 12.18
N GLU A 173 2.45 -0.55 12.75
CA GLU A 173 3.51 -1.32 13.42
C GLU A 173 3.00 -2.03 14.68
N ILE A 174 2.15 -1.37 15.48
CA ILE A 174 1.54 -1.98 16.66
C ILE A 174 0.59 -3.13 16.25
N SER A 175 -0.23 -2.92 15.22
CA SER A 175 -1.10 -3.96 14.65
C SER A 175 -0.27 -5.15 14.15
N ALA A 176 0.85 -4.87 13.50
CA ALA A 176 1.77 -5.91 13.05
C ALA A 176 2.38 -6.72 14.22
N ALA A 177 2.71 -6.08 15.37
CA ALA A 177 3.15 -6.79 16.56
C ALA A 177 2.07 -7.76 17.07
N ILE A 178 0.81 -7.32 17.10
CA ILE A 178 -0.33 -8.12 17.53
C ILE A 178 -0.51 -9.32 16.58
N ALA A 179 -0.43 -9.10 15.26
CA ALA A 179 -0.54 -10.16 14.26
C ALA A 179 0.62 -11.16 14.32
N ASP A 180 1.87 -10.68 14.42
CA ASP A 180 3.08 -11.50 14.49
C ASP A 180 3.08 -12.41 15.76
N LEU A 181 2.35 -12.03 16.81
CA LEU A 181 2.13 -12.84 18.01
C LEU A 181 0.92 -13.78 17.94
N GLY A 182 0.20 -13.79 16.83
CA GLY A 182 -1.00 -14.63 16.67
C GLY A 182 -2.19 -14.22 17.55
N LEU A 183 -2.22 -12.99 18.04
CA LEU A 183 -3.23 -12.48 18.97
C LEU A 183 -4.50 -11.99 18.29
N ASP A 184 -4.55 -11.99 16.99
CA ASP A 184 -5.73 -11.68 16.16
C ASP A 184 -6.76 -12.83 16.24
N SER A 185 -7.05 -13.25 17.46
CA SER A 185 -7.95 -14.37 17.72
C SER A 185 -9.42 -13.91 17.64
N GLY A 186 -10.02 -14.09 16.48
CA GLY A 186 -11.46 -14.36 16.40
C GLY A 186 -12.36 -13.39 15.65
N SER A 187 -11.97 -12.17 15.33
CA SER A 187 -12.81 -11.23 14.54
C SER A 187 -12.03 -10.30 13.62
N GLY A 188 -10.71 -10.30 13.67
CA GLY A 188 -9.84 -9.54 12.77
C GLY A 188 -9.42 -10.39 11.59
N SER A 189 -9.91 -10.10 10.40
CA SER A 189 -9.29 -10.58 9.17
C SER A 189 -7.89 -9.97 9.10
N GLU A 190 -6.87 -10.79 8.78
CA GLU A 190 -5.54 -10.30 8.48
C GLU A 190 -5.61 -9.47 7.18
N LEU A 191 -5.78 -8.17 7.33
CA LEU A 191 -6.01 -7.26 6.23
C LEU A 191 -4.71 -6.96 5.48
N ILE A 192 -4.70 -7.23 4.18
CA ILE A 192 -3.65 -6.83 3.25
C ILE A 192 -4.19 -5.68 2.40
N ALA A 193 -3.67 -4.47 2.61
CA ALA A 193 -4.06 -3.30 1.86
C ALA A 193 -3.02 -2.99 0.76
N PHE A 194 -3.43 -2.94 -0.51
CA PHE A 194 -2.48 -2.66 -1.58
C PHE A 194 -3.10 -1.90 -2.75
N GLY A 195 -2.23 -1.23 -3.51
CA GLY A 195 -2.58 -0.54 -4.74
C GLY A 195 -2.34 -1.42 -5.96
N ALA A 196 -3.29 -1.48 -6.88
CA ALA A 196 -3.18 -2.22 -8.13
C ALA A 196 -3.12 -1.26 -9.33
N LEU A 197 -1.94 -1.15 -9.96
CA LEU A 197 -1.80 -0.44 -11.22
C LEU A 197 -2.43 -1.27 -12.38
N PRO A 198 -2.81 -0.64 -13.48
CA PRO A 198 -3.54 -1.31 -14.57
C PRO A 198 -2.92 -2.61 -15.07
N LEU A 199 -1.59 -2.73 -15.06
CA LEU A 199 -0.88 -3.92 -15.55
C LEU A 199 -0.98 -5.15 -14.64
N SER A 200 -1.16 -4.96 -13.33
CA SER A 200 -1.19 -6.08 -12.38
C SER A 200 -2.57 -6.70 -12.23
N ARG A 201 -3.62 -5.97 -12.63
CA ARG A 201 -5.04 -6.34 -12.41
C ARG A 201 -5.49 -7.58 -13.17
N PRO A 202 -5.05 -7.82 -14.42
CA PRO A 202 -5.56 -8.96 -15.17
C PRO A 202 -5.04 -10.31 -14.72
N TYR A 203 -3.83 -10.39 -14.18
CA TYR A 203 -3.19 -11.67 -13.86
C TYR A 203 -2.52 -11.70 -12.48
N LEU A 204 -1.50 -10.87 -12.23
CA LEU A 204 -0.65 -10.97 -11.04
C LEU A 204 -1.45 -10.91 -9.73
N VAL A 205 -2.25 -9.87 -9.58
CA VAL A 205 -3.05 -9.64 -8.37
C VAL A 205 -4.12 -10.72 -8.18
N PRO A 206 -5.00 -11.02 -9.17
CA PRO A 206 -6.01 -12.06 -9.01
C PRO A 206 -5.43 -13.45 -8.73
N ALA A 207 -4.30 -13.82 -9.36
CA ALA A 207 -3.66 -15.10 -9.15
C ALA A 207 -3.13 -15.23 -7.70
N ALA A 208 -2.46 -14.20 -7.20
CA ALA A 208 -1.93 -14.18 -5.84
C ALA A 208 -3.07 -14.15 -4.79
N MET A 209 -4.08 -13.30 -4.97
CA MET A 209 -5.24 -13.24 -4.08
C MET A 209 -5.99 -14.56 -4.02
N GLY A 210 -6.34 -15.13 -5.19
CA GLY A 210 -7.07 -16.38 -5.27
C GLY A 210 -6.31 -17.55 -4.65
N ARG A 211 -4.98 -17.54 -4.67
CA ARG A 211 -4.18 -18.55 -4.00
C ARG A 211 -4.14 -18.31 -2.48
N LEU A 212 -3.86 -17.09 -2.04
CA LEU A 212 -3.81 -16.79 -0.61
C LEU A 212 -5.15 -17.04 0.09
N THR A 213 -6.28 -16.69 -0.53
CA THR A 213 -7.62 -16.97 0.04
C THR A 213 -7.88 -18.46 0.27
N ARG A 214 -7.27 -19.35 -0.55
CA ARG A 214 -7.36 -20.81 -0.33
C ARG A 214 -6.42 -21.31 0.76
N GLU A 215 -5.23 -20.72 0.88
CA GLU A 215 -4.23 -21.08 1.89
C GLU A 215 -4.62 -20.54 3.26
N GLU A 216 -5.12 -19.30 3.31
CA GLU A 216 -5.46 -18.54 4.52
C GLU A 216 -6.89 -17.98 4.40
N PRO A 217 -7.92 -18.76 4.79
CA PRO A 217 -9.33 -18.34 4.63
C PRO A 217 -9.71 -17.08 5.43
N ARG A 218 -8.91 -16.67 6.40
CA ARG A 218 -9.10 -15.43 7.18
C ARG A 218 -8.46 -14.19 6.54
N ALA A 219 -7.66 -14.37 5.49
CA ALA A 219 -7.05 -13.26 4.78
C ALA A 219 -8.13 -12.36 4.16
N ALA A 220 -8.03 -11.06 4.42
CA ALA A 220 -8.88 -10.05 3.81
C ALA A 220 -8.03 -9.08 2.98
N PHE A 221 -8.63 -8.58 1.93
CA PHE A 221 -7.94 -7.68 1.02
C PHE A 221 -8.68 -6.35 0.89
N LYS A 222 -7.89 -5.27 0.92
CA LYS A 222 -8.34 -3.94 0.50
C LYS A 222 -7.53 -3.54 -0.72
N VAL A 223 -8.18 -3.51 -1.86
CA VAL A 223 -7.53 -3.15 -3.14
C VAL A 223 -7.91 -1.72 -3.52
N LEU A 224 -6.90 -0.86 -3.66
CA LEU A 224 -7.06 0.46 -4.23
C LEU A 224 -6.63 0.41 -5.70
N GLU A 225 -7.53 0.77 -6.59
CA GLU A 225 -7.21 0.93 -8.00
C GLU A 225 -6.91 2.39 -8.33
N GLY A 226 -5.94 2.61 -9.21
CA GLY A 226 -5.59 3.96 -9.62
C GLY A 226 -4.36 4.00 -10.51
N SER A 227 -3.97 5.21 -10.88
CA SER A 227 -2.68 5.53 -11.48
C SER A 227 -1.59 5.61 -10.39
N TRP A 228 -0.32 5.67 -10.81
CA TRP A 228 0.77 5.91 -9.87
C TRP A 228 0.58 7.16 -9.01
N ARG A 229 0.12 8.26 -9.62
CA ARG A 229 -0.09 9.54 -8.91
C ARG A 229 -1.14 9.44 -7.81
N GLU A 230 -2.16 8.61 -8.03
CA GLU A 230 -3.24 8.38 -7.06
C GLU A 230 -2.83 7.42 -5.95
N LEU A 231 -1.92 6.47 -6.21
CA LEU A 231 -1.55 5.42 -5.25
C LEU A 231 -0.29 5.73 -4.44
N VAL A 232 0.61 6.60 -4.93
CA VAL A 232 1.89 6.84 -4.25
C VAL A 232 1.74 7.53 -2.90
N GLU A 233 0.83 8.50 -2.76
CA GLU A 233 0.59 9.14 -1.46
C GLU A 233 -0.15 8.20 -0.48
N PRO A 234 -1.21 7.45 -0.86
CA PRO A 234 -1.73 6.36 -0.03
C PRO A 234 -0.67 5.35 0.45
N LEU A 235 0.31 5.00 -0.39
CA LEU A 235 1.43 4.14 0.01
C LEU A 235 2.29 4.82 1.07
N ARG A 236 2.69 6.06 0.85
CA ARG A 236 3.49 6.86 1.80
C ARG A 236 2.77 7.05 3.12
N ASP A 237 1.47 7.29 3.06
CA ASP A 237 0.62 7.53 4.21
C ASP A 237 0.27 6.26 5.01
N GLY A 238 0.66 5.06 4.52
CA GLY A 238 0.32 3.81 5.19
C GLY A 238 -1.15 3.41 5.06
N VAL A 239 -1.89 3.98 4.09
CA VAL A 239 -3.26 3.56 3.73
C VAL A 239 -3.23 2.23 2.97
N ILE A 240 -2.16 2.03 2.20
CA ILE A 240 -1.80 0.78 1.55
C ILE A 240 -0.34 0.44 1.90
N ASP A 241 -0.01 -0.84 1.84
CA ASP A 241 1.31 -1.36 2.20
C ASP A 241 2.25 -1.49 1.01
N MET A 242 1.70 -1.77 -0.16
CA MET A 242 2.44 -1.96 -1.39
C MET A 242 1.64 -1.51 -2.61
N ILE A 243 2.33 -1.27 -3.72
CA ILE A 243 1.74 -1.07 -5.05
C ILE A 243 2.28 -2.16 -5.96
N VAL A 244 1.39 -2.86 -6.69
CA VAL A 244 1.75 -3.88 -7.68
C VAL A 244 1.49 -3.35 -9.08
N GLY A 245 2.50 -3.42 -9.96
CA GLY A 245 2.36 -3.02 -11.37
C GLY A 245 3.63 -2.40 -11.94
N ALA A 246 3.51 -1.48 -12.90
CA ALA A 246 4.66 -0.89 -13.59
C ALA A 246 5.55 -0.10 -12.62
N LEU A 247 6.84 -0.44 -12.61
CA LEU A 247 7.86 0.29 -11.85
C LEU A 247 8.22 1.62 -12.52
N ARG A 248 8.79 2.52 -11.74
CA ARG A 248 9.32 3.78 -12.26
C ARG A 248 10.77 3.58 -12.75
N PRO A 249 11.18 4.22 -13.84
CA PRO A 249 12.53 4.08 -14.40
C PRO A 249 13.59 4.86 -13.61
N TYR A 250 13.24 5.40 -12.45
CA TYR A 250 14.12 6.19 -11.58
C TYR A 250 13.97 5.77 -10.12
N GLU A 251 15.04 5.96 -9.36
CA GLU A 251 15.04 5.69 -7.92
C GLU A 251 14.21 6.74 -7.17
N ILE A 252 13.46 6.29 -6.16
CA ILE A 252 12.64 7.13 -5.29
C ILE A 252 13.15 6.93 -3.86
N ALA A 253 13.68 7.99 -3.25
CA ALA A 253 14.45 7.91 -2.00
C ALA A 253 13.74 7.20 -0.84
N ASP A 254 12.43 7.42 -0.69
CA ASP A 254 11.61 6.87 0.40
C ASP A 254 10.89 5.56 0.06
N LEU A 255 11.04 5.09 -1.19
CA LEU A 255 10.39 3.88 -1.68
C LEU A 255 11.43 2.84 -2.10
N TYR A 256 11.03 1.59 -2.08
CA TYR A 256 11.78 0.46 -2.61
C TYR A 256 10.98 -0.18 -3.74
N GLN A 257 11.63 -0.41 -4.87
CA GLN A 257 11.04 -1.05 -6.03
C GLN A 257 11.69 -2.41 -6.26
N MET A 258 10.88 -3.47 -6.27
CA MET A 258 11.31 -4.85 -6.50
C MET A 258 10.80 -5.30 -7.87
N PRO A 259 11.67 -5.49 -8.87
CA PRO A 259 11.27 -5.99 -10.17
C PRO A 259 10.85 -7.47 -10.09
N LEU A 260 9.82 -7.83 -10.86
CA LEU A 260 9.30 -9.19 -10.98
C LEU A 260 9.40 -9.74 -12.41
N GLY A 261 9.46 -8.86 -13.40
CA GLY A 261 9.55 -9.24 -14.79
C GLY A 261 9.35 -8.04 -15.73
N GLU A 262 9.39 -8.33 -17.02
CA GLU A 262 9.18 -7.33 -18.06
C GLU A 262 7.80 -7.46 -18.69
N ASP A 263 7.32 -6.37 -19.25
CA ASP A 263 6.11 -6.29 -20.06
C ASP A 263 6.41 -5.50 -21.33
N ARG A 264 5.78 -5.89 -22.44
CA ARG A 264 5.84 -5.19 -23.73
C ARG A 264 4.42 -4.99 -24.23
N LEU A 265 4.19 -3.87 -24.87
CA LEU A 265 2.88 -3.60 -25.45
C LEU A 265 2.68 -4.41 -26.73
N VAL A 266 1.42 -4.77 -26.95
CA VAL A 266 0.93 -5.34 -28.22
C VAL A 266 -0.13 -4.42 -28.80
N ILE A 267 -0.28 -4.47 -30.11
CA ILE A 267 -1.44 -3.90 -30.79
C ILE A 267 -2.54 -4.96 -30.74
N ALA A 268 -3.70 -4.60 -30.22
CA ALA A 268 -4.87 -5.47 -30.12
C ALA A 268 -6.02 -4.98 -30.99
N ALA A 269 -6.78 -5.91 -31.52
CA ALA A 269 -7.96 -5.68 -32.35
C ALA A 269 -9.02 -6.77 -32.13
N GLY A 270 -10.23 -6.58 -32.66
CA GLY A 270 -11.20 -7.66 -32.79
C GLY A 270 -10.69 -8.78 -33.70
N SER A 271 -11.07 -10.02 -33.45
CA SER A 271 -10.61 -11.18 -34.24
C SER A 271 -10.98 -11.10 -35.74
N GLY A 272 -12.04 -10.38 -36.08
CA GLY A 272 -12.45 -10.10 -37.46
C GLY A 272 -11.79 -8.89 -38.12
N HIS A 273 -10.79 -8.27 -37.48
CA HIS A 273 -10.12 -7.09 -38.02
C HIS A 273 -9.35 -7.45 -39.33
N PRO A 274 -9.38 -6.60 -40.37
CA PRO A 274 -8.70 -6.88 -41.64
C PRO A 274 -7.21 -7.16 -41.51
N LEU A 275 -6.53 -6.57 -40.50
CA LEU A 275 -5.11 -6.82 -40.23
C LEU A 275 -4.85 -8.10 -39.42
N ALA A 276 -5.87 -8.85 -39.00
CA ALA A 276 -5.71 -10.05 -38.18
C ALA A 276 -4.85 -11.16 -38.84
N GLN A 277 -4.85 -11.20 -40.17
CA GLN A 277 -4.09 -12.16 -40.96
C GLN A 277 -2.75 -11.59 -41.49
N VAL A 278 -2.38 -10.37 -41.15
CA VAL A 278 -1.14 -9.72 -41.58
C VAL A 278 -0.09 -9.90 -40.50
N ALA A 279 0.91 -10.75 -40.77
CA ALA A 279 1.94 -11.09 -39.77
C ALA A 279 2.75 -9.87 -39.27
N ALA A 280 3.08 -8.94 -40.20
CA ALA A 280 3.83 -7.72 -39.87
C ALA A 280 3.23 -6.53 -40.64
N PRO A 281 2.17 -5.89 -40.12
CA PRO A 281 1.57 -4.74 -40.77
C PRO A 281 2.51 -3.53 -40.78
N THR A 282 2.52 -2.81 -41.91
CA THR A 282 3.30 -1.59 -42.04
C THR A 282 2.65 -0.45 -41.24
N MET A 283 3.44 0.59 -40.91
CA MET A 283 2.90 1.77 -40.21
C MET A 283 1.78 2.46 -41.02
N ALA A 284 1.88 2.49 -42.35
CA ALA A 284 0.82 3.01 -43.21
C ALA A 284 -0.50 2.20 -43.08
N GLN A 285 -0.41 0.87 -43.00
CA GLN A 285 -1.58 0.02 -42.76
C GLN A 285 -2.19 0.25 -41.38
N LEU A 286 -1.37 0.39 -40.32
CA LEU A 286 -1.81 0.70 -38.98
C LEU A 286 -2.47 2.07 -38.88
N ALA A 287 -1.92 3.07 -39.59
CA ALA A 287 -2.46 4.44 -39.62
C ALA A 287 -3.79 4.57 -40.40
N ALA A 288 -4.12 3.59 -41.25
CA ALA A 288 -5.36 3.60 -41.99
C ALA A 288 -6.61 3.29 -41.16
N TYR A 289 -6.44 2.78 -39.93
CA TYR A 289 -7.55 2.40 -39.04
C TYR A 289 -7.67 3.38 -37.85
N PRO A 290 -8.88 3.51 -37.29
CA PRO A 290 -9.09 4.34 -36.08
C PRO A 290 -8.53 3.65 -34.86
N TRP A 291 -7.95 4.45 -33.95
CA TRP A 291 -7.37 3.98 -32.69
C TRP A 291 -8.17 4.39 -31.48
N ILE A 292 -8.32 3.46 -30.54
CA ILE A 292 -8.72 3.76 -29.17
C ILE A 292 -7.42 4.04 -28.40
N VAL A 293 -7.29 5.23 -27.82
CA VAL A 293 -6.07 5.67 -27.17
C VAL A 293 -6.28 5.86 -25.66
N ALA A 294 -5.22 5.68 -24.90
CA ALA A 294 -5.25 5.94 -23.45
C ALA A 294 -5.41 7.44 -23.16
N PRO A 295 -5.87 7.80 -21.94
CA PRO A 295 -6.01 9.19 -21.52
C PRO A 295 -4.72 10.00 -21.69
N ALA A 296 -4.86 11.28 -22.01
CA ALA A 296 -3.75 12.21 -22.08
C ALA A 296 -2.90 12.17 -20.79
N ASN A 297 -1.60 12.41 -20.91
CA ASN A 297 -0.63 12.36 -19.81
C ASN A 297 -0.48 10.97 -19.14
N SER A 298 -0.88 9.89 -19.80
CA SER A 298 -0.58 8.52 -19.36
C SER A 298 0.65 7.97 -20.10
N PRO A 299 1.47 7.10 -19.45
CA PRO A 299 2.61 6.47 -20.13
C PRO A 299 2.22 5.70 -21.39
N LEU A 300 1.01 5.12 -21.42
CA LEU A 300 0.50 4.40 -22.57
C LEU A 300 0.19 5.33 -23.76
N ARG A 301 -0.29 6.56 -23.47
CA ARG A 301 -0.50 7.59 -24.48
C ARG A 301 0.81 8.04 -25.09
N GLU A 302 1.84 8.24 -24.26
CA GLU A 302 3.19 8.61 -24.72
C GLU A 302 3.77 7.53 -25.66
N GLN A 303 3.61 6.24 -25.31
CA GLN A 303 4.05 5.13 -26.17
C GLN A 303 3.31 5.11 -27.51
N TRP A 304 2.00 5.38 -27.52
CA TRP A 304 1.24 5.49 -28.75
C TRP A 304 1.72 6.67 -29.63
N GLN A 305 1.99 7.83 -29.02
CA GLN A 305 2.53 8.99 -29.72
C GLN A 305 3.91 8.71 -30.31
N GLN A 306 4.76 8.01 -29.58
CA GLN A 306 6.08 7.60 -30.07
C GLN A 306 5.98 6.63 -31.26
N LEU A 307 5.01 5.71 -31.25
CA LEU A 307 4.79 4.79 -32.37
C LEU A 307 4.50 5.51 -33.68
N PHE A 308 3.86 6.66 -33.64
CA PHE A 308 3.51 7.49 -34.80
C PHE A 308 4.30 8.80 -34.90
N ALA A 309 5.46 8.92 -34.21
CA ALA A 309 6.22 10.18 -34.18
C ALA A 309 6.64 10.67 -35.58
N ASP A 310 7.04 9.75 -36.44
CA ASP A 310 7.54 10.01 -37.80
C ASP A 310 6.50 9.68 -38.89
N GLN A 311 5.23 9.53 -38.51
CA GLN A 311 4.15 9.15 -39.41
C GLN A 311 2.92 10.03 -39.21
N PRO A 312 2.03 10.16 -40.21
CA PRO A 312 0.73 10.78 -40.01
C PRO A 312 -0.02 10.05 -38.88
N GLN A 313 -0.52 10.82 -37.90
CA GLN A 313 -1.26 10.23 -36.80
C GLN A 313 -2.63 9.72 -37.32
N PRO A 314 -3.00 8.45 -36.95
CA PRO A 314 -4.30 7.92 -37.32
C PRO A 314 -5.44 8.61 -36.59
N PRO A 315 -6.70 8.46 -37.06
CA PRO A 315 -7.86 8.93 -36.33
C PRO A 315 -7.94 8.32 -34.93
N THR A 316 -8.20 9.16 -33.92
CA THR A 316 -8.37 8.73 -32.51
C THR A 316 -9.72 9.17 -31.97
N PRO A 317 -10.83 8.61 -32.47
CA PRO A 317 -12.16 9.04 -32.09
C PRO A 317 -12.54 8.73 -30.64
N ILE A 318 -11.77 7.85 -29.97
CA ILE A 318 -12.07 7.39 -28.61
C ILE A 318 -10.83 7.49 -27.75
N GLU A 319 -10.94 8.24 -26.63
CA GLU A 319 -9.99 8.22 -25.53
C GLU A 319 -10.60 7.42 -24.37
N CYS A 320 -9.97 6.31 -23.98
CA CYS A 320 -10.50 5.42 -22.94
C CYS A 320 -9.36 4.73 -22.15
N GLY A 321 -9.48 4.70 -20.81
CA GLY A 321 -8.56 3.99 -19.92
C GLY A 321 -9.09 2.65 -19.40
N SER A 322 -10.35 2.32 -19.68
CA SER A 322 -10.99 1.09 -19.20
C SER A 322 -10.76 -0.06 -20.18
N VAL A 323 -9.96 -1.04 -19.77
CA VAL A 323 -9.68 -2.25 -20.57
C VAL A 323 -10.97 -3.02 -20.91
N MET A 324 -11.97 -3.04 -20.03
CA MET A 324 -13.26 -3.67 -20.29
C MET A 324 -14.02 -2.98 -21.42
N ILE A 325 -14.10 -1.65 -21.38
CA ILE A 325 -14.76 -0.87 -22.46
C ILE A 325 -14.00 -1.04 -23.76
N ILE A 326 -12.68 -0.92 -23.74
CA ILE A 326 -11.81 -1.11 -24.90
C ILE A 326 -12.03 -2.49 -25.50
N GLY A 327 -11.99 -3.55 -24.69
CA GLY A 327 -12.17 -4.93 -25.15
C GLY A 327 -13.51 -5.12 -25.87
N ARG A 328 -14.59 -4.49 -25.38
CA ARG A 328 -15.90 -4.54 -26.05
C ARG A 328 -15.89 -3.73 -27.37
N LEU A 329 -15.35 -2.51 -27.36
CA LEU A 329 -15.28 -1.67 -28.55
C LEU A 329 -14.50 -2.32 -29.70
N LEU A 330 -13.41 -3.05 -29.38
CA LEU A 330 -12.64 -3.78 -30.39
C LEU A 330 -13.46 -4.85 -31.12
N THR A 331 -14.52 -5.38 -30.49
CA THR A 331 -15.43 -6.35 -31.14
C THR A 331 -16.54 -5.70 -31.96
N GLU A 332 -16.78 -4.39 -31.78
CA GLU A 332 -17.86 -3.65 -32.46
C GLU A 332 -17.40 -2.94 -33.75
N GLY A 333 -16.07 -2.87 -33.99
CA GLY A 333 -15.56 -2.16 -35.15
C GLY A 333 -14.07 -2.47 -35.43
N HIS A 334 -13.55 -1.86 -36.50
CA HIS A 334 -12.16 -2.04 -36.90
C HIS A 334 -11.22 -1.07 -36.16
N PHE A 335 -11.27 -1.10 -34.83
CA PHE A 335 -10.40 -0.30 -33.97
C PHE A 335 -9.12 -1.04 -33.64
N LEU A 336 -8.03 -0.29 -33.50
CA LEU A 336 -6.75 -0.71 -32.93
C LEU A 336 -6.51 -0.05 -31.58
N THR A 337 -5.74 -0.70 -30.73
CA THR A 337 -5.30 -0.11 -29.46
C THR A 337 -3.96 -0.69 -29.01
N LEU A 338 -3.25 0.01 -28.10
CA LEU A 338 -2.09 -0.51 -27.38
C LEU A 338 -2.51 -1.04 -26.02
N LEU A 339 -2.17 -2.27 -25.70
CA LEU A 339 -2.39 -2.90 -24.40
C LEU A 339 -1.23 -3.81 -24.03
N SER A 340 -1.14 -4.19 -22.75
CA SER A 340 -0.33 -5.33 -22.33
C SER A 340 -0.96 -6.65 -22.79
N PRO A 341 -0.18 -7.67 -23.15
CA PRO A 341 -0.71 -8.99 -23.48
C PRO A 341 -1.64 -9.54 -22.41
N ASP A 342 -1.31 -9.38 -21.13
CA ASP A 342 -2.15 -9.85 -20.02
C ASP A 342 -3.54 -9.21 -20.00
N GLN A 343 -3.65 -7.96 -20.42
CA GLN A 343 -4.91 -7.23 -20.42
C GLN A 343 -5.91 -7.78 -21.43
N VAL A 344 -5.46 -8.49 -22.43
CA VAL A 344 -6.28 -9.07 -23.50
C VAL A 344 -6.18 -10.59 -23.59
N ALA A 345 -5.38 -11.23 -22.72
CA ALA A 345 -5.09 -12.66 -22.78
C ALA A 345 -6.34 -13.55 -22.76
N LEU A 346 -7.32 -13.22 -21.90
CA LEU A 346 -8.59 -13.97 -21.82
C LEU A 346 -9.40 -13.83 -23.08
N GLN A 347 -9.53 -12.62 -23.62
CA GLN A 347 -10.29 -12.34 -24.84
C GLN A 347 -9.62 -12.94 -26.08
N ILE A 348 -8.28 -12.97 -26.14
CA ILE A 348 -7.54 -13.64 -27.21
C ILE A 348 -7.78 -15.16 -27.13
N ARG A 349 -7.64 -15.77 -25.95
CA ARG A 349 -7.91 -17.20 -25.75
C ARG A 349 -9.35 -17.59 -26.08
N SER A 350 -10.30 -16.70 -25.86
CA SER A 350 -11.71 -16.93 -26.22
C SER A 350 -12.04 -16.63 -27.68
N GLY A 351 -11.05 -16.20 -28.50
CA GLY A 351 -11.24 -15.89 -29.90
C GLY A 351 -12.00 -14.58 -30.19
N LEU A 352 -12.22 -13.73 -29.19
CA LEU A 352 -12.90 -12.44 -29.35
C LEU A 352 -11.97 -11.37 -29.90
N LEU A 353 -10.72 -11.37 -29.43
CA LEU A 353 -9.67 -10.43 -29.83
C LEU A 353 -8.50 -11.16 -30.45
N THR A 354 -7.65 -10.41 -31.12
CA THR A 354 -6.39 -10.88 -31.70
C THR A 354 -5.30 -9.85 -31.49
N GLN A 355 -4.04 -10.31 -31.46
CA GLN A 355 -2.87 -9.48 -31.54
C GLN A 355 -2.56 -9.18 -33.01
N ILE A 356 -2.22 -7.94 -33.31
CA ILE A 356 -1.81 -7.47 -34.63
C ILE A 356 -0.29 -7.27 -34.63
N GLY A 357 0.41 -8.07 -35.42
CA GLY A 357 1.87 -8.05 -35.49
C GLY A 357 2.59 -8.50 -34.21
N PRO A 358 3.89 -8.36 -34.13
CA PRO A 358 4.69 -8.73 -32.97
C PRO A 358 4.56 -7.71 -31.83
N PRO A 359 4.97 -8.08 -30.60
CA PRO A 359 5.11 -7.11 -29.48
C PRO A 359 6.06 -5.95 -29.85
N LEU A 360 5.77 -4.76 -29.32
CA LEU A 360 6.56 -3.57 -29.62
C LEU A 360 7.84 -3.54 -28.78
N GLU A 361 9.00 -3.73 -29.43
CA GLU A 361 10.31 -3.77 -28.76
C GLU A 361 10.64 -2.48 -27.98
N THR A 362 10.22 -1.32 -28.48
CA THR A 362 10.46 -0.01 -27.85
C THR A 362 9.63 0.24 -26.60
N SER A 363 8.65 -0.62 -26.31
CA SER A 363 7.69 -0.43 -25.20
C SER A 363 8.04 -1.22 -23.93
N ARG A 364 9.29 -1.71 -23.82
CA ARG A 364 9.77 -2.49 -22.69
C ARG A 364 9.62 -1.73 -21.37
N ARG A 365 9.02 -2.35 -20.38
CA ARG A 365 8.81 -1.78 -19.04
C ARG A 365 8.89 -2.85 -17.96
N LEU A 366 9.42 -2.49 -16.78
CA LEU A 366 9.49 -3.38 -15.65
C LEU A 366 8.15 -3.37 -14.89
N VAL A 367 7.71 -4.56 -14.52
CA VAL A 367 6.57 -4.79 -13.63
C VAL A 367 7.10 -5.33 -12.31
N GLY A 368 6.54 -4.90 -11.20
CA GLY A 368 7.03 -5.31 -9.89
C GLY A 368 6.18 -4.80 -8.75
N ILE A 369 6.79 -4.75 -7.58
CA ILE A 369 6.19 -4.31 -6.33
C ILE A 369 6.94 -3.09 -5.83
N THR A 370 6.20 -2.06 -5.43
CA THR A 370 6.76 -0.88 -4.75
C THR A 370 6.23 -0.81 -3.33
N THR A 371 7.14 -0.62 -2.37
CA THR A 371 6.83 -0.49 -0.94
C THR A 371 7.50 0.73 -0.34
N ARG A 372 7.11 1.14 0.86
CA ARG A 372 7.94 2.05 1.67
C ARG A 372 9.27 1.36 2.00
N ARG A 373 10.37 2.08 1.98
CA ARG A 373 11.71 1.52 2.29
C ARG A 373 11.79 0.97 3.72
N SER A 374 11.09 1.61 4.66
CA SER A 374 11.02 1.19 6.07
C SER A 374 9.93 0.15 6.37
N TRP A 375 9.15 -0.27 5.37
CA TRP A 375 8.05 -1.20 5.62
C TRP A 375 8.55 -2.59 6.00
N ARG A 376 7.97 -3.15 7.05
CA ARG A 376 8.25 -4.48 7.57
C ARG A 376 6.99 -5.35 7.48
N PRO A 377 6.89 -6.23 6.48
CA PRO A 377 5.71 -7.06 6.27
C PRO A 377 5.47 -8.03 7.43
N THR A 378 4.20 -8.27 7.76
CA THR A 378 3.77 -9.37 8.62
C THR A 378 3.93 -10.71 7.89
N ALA A 379 3.74 -11.82 8.60
CA ALA A 379 3.83 -13.17 8.01
C ALA A 379 2.92 -13.34 6.79
N ILE A 380 1.65 -12.90 6.89
CA ILE A 380 0.69 -13.01 5.79
C ILE A 380 1.01 -12.05 4.64
N GLN A 381 1.51 -10.85 4.92
CA GLN A 381 1.95 -9.92 3.90
C GLN A 381 3.17 -10.45 3.15
N ARG A 382 4.14 -11.07 3.85
CA ARG A 382 5.27 -11.79 3.22
C ARG A 382 4.75 -12.92 2.31
N ARG A 383 3.81 -13.72 2.82
CA ARG A 383 3.22 -14.80 2.01
C ARG A 383 2.56 -14.26 0.75
N PHE A 384 1.83 -13.15 0.84
CA PHE A 384 1.23 -12.49 -0.32
C PHE A 384 2.28 -12.02 -1.33
N LEU A 385 3.37 -11.39 -0.86
CA LEU A 385 4.50 -11.00 -1.71
C LEU A 385 5.08 -12.19 -2.47
N ASP A 386 5.28 -13.32 -1.80
CA ASP A 386 5.82 -14.53 -2.42
C ASP A 386 4.84 -15.10 -3.45
N LEU A 387 3.55 -15.06 -3.19
CA LEU A 387 2.53 -15.47 -4.17
C LEU A 387 2.46 -14.56 -5.39
N VAL A 388 2.71 -13.26 -5.24
CA VAL A 388 2.83 -12.32 -6.38
C VAL A 388 4.08 -12.65 -7.22
N LYS A 389 5.22 -12.97 -6.58
CA LYS A 389 6.45 -13.44 -7.27
C LYS A 389 6.21 -14.75 -8.02
N ASP A 390 5.59 -15.73 -7.36
CA ASP A 390 5.23 -17.02 -7.96
C ASP A 390 4.31 -16.82 -9.18
N ALA A 391 3.35 -15.89 -9.10
CA ALA A 391 2.47 -15.57 -10.22
C ALA A 391 3.25 -14.96 -11.39
N ALA A 392 4.23 -14.10 -11.11
CA ALA A 392 5.08 -13.52 -12.14
C ALA A 392 5.92 -14.59 -12.85
N THR A 393 6.50 -15.53 -12.11
CA THR A 393 7.27 -16.65 -12.67
C THR A 393 6.40 -17.53 -13.57
N ARG A 394 5.22 -17.95 -13.11
CA ARG A 394 4.27 -18.76 -13.90
C ARG A 394 3.79 -18.04 -15.16
N ARG A 395 3.58 -16.72 -15.09
CA ARG A 395 3.24 -15.92 -16.28
C ARG A 395 4.28 -16.09 -17.38
N VAL A 396 5.57 -16.07 -17.04
CA VAL A 396 6.66 -16.26 -17.99
C VAL A 396 6.63 -17.66 -18.61
N GLU A 397 6.37 -18.69 -17.81
CA GLU A 397 6.24 -20.08 -18.26
C GLU A 397 5.05 -20.27 -19.20
N GLU A 398 3.87 -19.75 -18.85
CA GLU A 398 2.65 -19.83 -19.67
C GLU A 398 2.82 -19.08 -21.01
N ALA A 399 3.41 -17.89 -21.00
CA ALA A 399 3.73 -17.16 -22.24
C ALA A 399 4.68 -17.92 -23.14
N SER A 400 5.58 -18.73 -22.55
CA SER A 400 6.52 -19.58 -23.26
C SER A 400 5.83 -20.75 -23.99
N VAL A 401 4.81 -21.33 -23.37
CA VAL A 401 4.08 -22.51 -23.90
C VAL A 401 3.10 -22.11 -25.00
N VAL A 402 2.48 -20.91 -24.91
CA VAL A 402 1.43 -20.46 -25.84
C VAL A 402 1.99 -19.87 -27.15
N GLY A 403 3.33 -19.82 -27.33
CA GLY A 403 3.94 -19.32 -28.57
C GLY A 403 3.83 -17.81 -28.77
N LEU A 404 3.50 -17.04 -27.73
CA LEU A 404 3.52 -15.57 -27.70
C LEU A 404 4.98 -15.03 -27.64
N ARG A 405 5.96 -15.84 -28.07
CA ARG A 405 7.37 -15.50 -28.13
C ARG A 405 7.72 -14.83 -29.46
N GLY A 406 7.94 -13.53 -29.42
CA GLY A 406 9.13 -12.99 -30.07
C GLY A 406 10.32 -13.31 -29.15
N GLU A 407 11.43 -13.84 -29.67
CA GLU A 407 12.66 -14.14 -28.94
C GLU A 407 13.05 -12.95 -28.05
N GLY A 408 13.07 -13.11 -26.72
CA GLY A 408 13.45 -12.02 -25.81
C GLY A 408 12.87 -12.06 -24.40
N TRP A 409 12.48 -13.24 -23.88
CA TRP A 409 12.17 -13.44 -22.47
C TRP A 409 13.36 -14.20 -21.81
N VAL A 410 14.33 -13.47 -21.28
CA VAL A 410 15.32 -13.95 -20.30
C VAL A 410 15.33 -12.96 -19.14
#